data_547c81ab4bdeddd89eb550d0c6727eec
#
_entry.id   547c81ab4bdeddd89eb550d0c6727eec
#
_cell.length_a   1.000
_cell.length_b   1.000
_cell.length_c   1.000
_cell.angle_alpha   90.00
_cell.angle_beta   90.00
_cell.angle_gamma   90.00
#
_symmetry.space_group_name_H-M   'P 1'
#
loop_
_entity.id
_entity.type
_entity.pdbx_description
1 polymer ?
#
loop_
_entity_poly.entity_id
_entity_poly.type
_entity_poly.pdbx_seq_one_letter_code
_entity_poly.pdbx_strand_id
1 'polypeptide(L)'
;MLPPVLDDIPARQVRALYDGNTITLYQAYSSSIAEPALRAGRFVPPFSRTRMTWIKPSFLWMMYRSGWATKPGQERVLAIRLLRSGFDEALASACLSSFDPAVYPTYEAWRSAKTTSPVRV
;
A
#
# COMPACT_ATOMS: atom_id res chain seq x y z
N MET A 1 -12.09 23.35 -15.71
CA MET A 1 -12.52 21.94 -15.77
C MET A 1 -13.40 21.62 -14.58
N LEU A 2 -14.55 21.05 -14.80
CA LEU A 2 -15.44 20.65 -13.74
C LEU A 2 -14.92 19.38 -13.06
N PRO A 3 -15.04 19.25 -11.72
CA PRO A 3 -14.67 18.02 -11.05
C PRO A 3 -15.55 16.86 -11.54
N PRO A 4 -15.04 15.62 -11.51
CA PRO A 4 -15.86 14.48 -11.89
C PRO A 4 -17.05 14.33 -10.94
N VAL A 5 -18.17 13.86 -11.47
CA VAL A 5 -19.35 13.51 -10.67
C VAL A 5 -18.99 12.31 -9.81
N LEU A 6 -19.39 12.32 -8.52
CA LEU A 6 -19.06 11.25 -7.59
C LEU A 6 -19.54 9.87 -8.06
N ASP A 7 -20.66 9.82 -8.77
CA ASP A 7 -21.23 8.58 -9.31
C ASP A 7 -20.35 7.93 -10.39
N ASP A 8 -19.43 8.72 -11.01
CA ASP A 8 -18.50 8.22 -12.01
C ASP A 8 -17.24 7.61 -11.41
N ILE A 9 -17.10 7.66 -10.07
CA ILE A 9 -15.94 7.13 -9.36
C ILE A 9 -16.21 5.68 -9.00
N PRO A 10 -15.37 4.72 -9.44
CA PRO A 10 -15.49 3.33 -9.02
C PRO A 10 -15.46 3.19 -7.50
N ALA A 11 -16.23 2.24 -6.95
CA ALA A 11 -16.27 1.95 -5.52
C ALA A 11 -14.89 1.49 -4.99
N ARG A 12 -14.10 0.82 -5.85
CA ARG A 12 -12.73 0.39 -5.53
C ARG A 12 -11.78 1.09 -6.48
N GLN A 13 -11.14 2.14 -5.98
CA GLN A 13 -10.22 2.95 -6.77
C GLN A 13 -9.00 3.30 -5.92
N VAL A 14 -7.81 3.18 -6.50
CA VAL A 14 -6.58 3.69 -5.92
C VAL A 14 -6.28 5.05 -6.55
N ARG A 15 -6.21 6.08 -5.71
CA ARG A 15 -5.81 7.43 -6.11
C ARG A 15 -4.44 7.73 -5.54
N ALA A 16 -3.50 8.03 -6.40
CA ALA A 16 -2.12 8.27 -6.01
C ALA A 16 -1.48 9.27 -6.97
N LEU A 17 -0.35 9.82 -6.56
CA LEU A 17 0.52 10.57 -7.46
C LEU A 17 1.21 9.56 -8.38
N TYR A 18 1.03 9.71 -9.69
CA TYR A 18 1.56 8.76 -10.67
C TYR A 18 1.88 9.45 -12.00
N ASP A 19 2.72 8.79 -12.77
CA ASP A 19 2.98 9.11 -14.17
C ASP A 19 2.84 7.83 -15.03
N GLY A 20 3.32 7.85 -16.28
CA GLY A 20 3.24 6.69 -17.17
C GLY A 20 4.03 5.48 -16.69
N ASN A 21 5.05 5.67 -15.86
CA ASN A 21 6.00 4.63 -15.47
C ASN A 21 5.97 4.33 -13.96
N THR A 22 5.65 5.30 -13.12
CA THR A 22 5.77 5.18 -11.67
C THR A 22 4.51 5.57 -10.92
N ILE A 23 4.39 5.09 -9.69
CA ILE A 23 3.38 5.47 -8.72
C ILE A 23 4.06 5.74 -7.39
N THR A 24 3.63 6.78 -6.70
CA THR A 24 4.16 7.14 -5.38
C THR A 24 3.22 6.66 -4.29
N LEU A 25 3.76 5.89 -3.37
CA LEU A 25 3.05 5.34 -2.23
C LEU A 25 3.81 5.68 -0.95
N TYR A 26 3.20 5.47 0.21
CA TYR A 26 3.77 5.87 1.50
C TYR A 26 3.76 4.71 2.47
N GLN A 27 4.88 4.58 3.19
CA GLN A 27 5.03 3.64 4.30
C GLN A 27 5.71 4.34 5.47
N ALA A 28 5.45 3.85 6.69
CA ALA A 28 6.06 4.37 7.90
C ALA A 28 6.98 3.31 8.51
N TYR A 29 8.20 3.71 8.85
CA TYR A 29 9.23 2.85 9.41
C TYR A 29 9.99 3.53 10.54
N SER A 30 10.70 2.74 11.34
CA SER A 30 11.69 3.26 12.28
C SER A 30 12.86 3.91 11.54
N SER A 31 13.60 4.77 12.24
CA SER A 31 14.81 5.37 11.69
C SER A 31 15.86 4.31 11.30
N SER A 32 15.92 3.19 12.01
CA SER A 32 16.86 2.11 11.69
C SER A 32 16.61 1.47 10.32
N ILE A 33 15.40 1.53 9.82
CA ILE A 33 15.04 1.07 8.48
C ILE A 33 15.08 2.24 7.48
N ALA A 34 14.55 3.38 7.85
CA ALA A 34 14.41 4.54 6.96
C ALA A 34 15.74 5.16 6.58
N GLU A 35 16.66 5.34 7.53
CA GLU A 35 17.95 6.01 7.26
C GLU A 35 18.81 5.24 6.24
N PRO A 36 19.04 3.92 6.40
CA PRO A 36 19.76 3.17 5.36
C PRO A 36 19.08 3.19 4.00
N ALA A 37 17.75 3.15 3.97
CA ALA A 37 17.00 3.19 2.72
C ALA A 37 17.16 4.53 2.00
N LEU A 38 17.10 5.64 2.74
CA LEU A 38 17.31 6.98 2.19
C LEU A 38 18.72 7.15 1.63
N ARG A 39 19.74 6.65 2.34
CA ARG A 39 21.14 6.70 1.86
C ARG A 39 21.35 5.86 0.62
N ALA A 40 20.72 4.67 0.54
CA ALA A 40 20.87 3.77 -0.59
C ALA A 40 19.97 4.12 -1.78
N GLY A 41 18.94 4.92 -1.57
CA GLY A 41 17.91 5.19 -2.58
C GLY A 41 16.99 3.98 -2.85
N ARG A 42 17.00 2.98 -1.98
CA ARG A 42 16.19 1.75 -2.07
C ARG A 42 16.15 1.07 -0.71
N PHE A 43 15.19 0.15 -0.54
CA PHE A 43 15.17 -0.65 0.69
C PHE A 43 16.35 -1.61 0.73
N VAL A 44 17.05 -1.58 1.86
CA VAL A 44 18.22 -2.42 2.16
C VAL A 44 18.10 -2.93 3.60
N PRO A 45 18.82 -3.98 4.00
CA PRO A 45 18.82 -4.42 5.40
C PRO A 45 19.08 -3.23 6.34
N PRO A 46 18.40 -3.19 7.52
CA PRO A 46 17.59 -4.22 8.14
C PRO A 46 16.13 -4.33 7.65
N PHE A 47 15.77 -3.70 6.55
CA PHE A 47 14.44 -3.89 5.94
C PHE A 47 14.21 -5.38 5.68
N SER A 48 13.02 -5.89 6.10
CA SER A 48 12.65 -7.29 5.92
C SER A 48 11.66 -7.45 4.77
N ARG A 49 11.96 -8.35 3.84
CA ARG A 49 11.08 -8.70 2.73
C ARG A 49 9.99 -9.71 3.10
N THR A 50 10.08 -10.28 4.30
CA THR A 50 9.14 -11.32 4.75
C THR A 50 8.09 -10.79 5.72
N ARG A 51 8.23 -9.53 6.17
CA ARG A 51 7.28 -8.88 7.06
C ARG A 51 6.21 -8.16 6.25
N MET A 52 4.94 -8.46 6.55
CA MET A 52 3.82 -7.71 5.97
C MET A 52 3.71 -6.34 6.63
N THR A 53 3.52 -5.32 5.83
CA THR A 53 3.29 -3.96 6.32
C THR A 53 2.33 -3.22 5.39
N TRP A 54 1.68 -2.19 5.92
CA TRP A 54 0.78 -1.38 5.12
C TRP A 54 1.54 -0.41 4.23
N ILE A 55 1.07 -0.28 3.00
CA ILE A 55 1.49 0.76 2.07
C ILE A 55 0.24 1.52 1.62
N LYS A 56 0.29 2.84 1.60
CA LYS A 56 -0.87 3.66 1.33
C LYS A 56 -0.58 4.67 0.22
N PRO A 57 -1.55 4.90 -0.68
CA PRO A 57 -1.38 5.89 -1.75
C PRO A 57 -1.50 7.34 -1.25
N SER A 58 -2.03 7.56 -0.05
CA SER A 58 -2.24 8.88 0.52
C SER A 58 -1.24 9.16 1.63
N PHE A 59 -0.50 10.27 1.51
CA PHE A 59 0.38 10.75 2.56
C PHE A 59 -0.40 11.01 3.86
N LEU A 60 -1.57 11.66 3.77
CA LEU A 60 -2.39 11.98 4.92
C LEU A 60 -2.87 10.72 5.66
N TRP A 61 -3.32 9.71 4.93
CA TRP A 61 -3.73 8.44 5.52
C TRP A 61 -2.58 7.75 6.24
N MET A 62 -1.37 7.82 5.68
CA MET A 62 -0.20 7.25 6.35
C MET A 62 0.17 8.06 7.60
N MET A 63 -0.01 9.37 7.59
CA MET A 63 0.20 10.19 8.78
C MET A 63 -0.78 9.82 9.90
N TYR A 64 -2.05 9.60 9.57
CA TYR A 64 -3.02 9.08 10.55
C TYR A 64 -2.61 7.70 11.07
N ARG A 65 -2.24 6.81 10.16
CA ARG A 65 -1.86 5.42 10.49
C ARG A 65 -0.66 5.37 11.45
N SER A 66 0.30 6.25 11.24
CA SER A 66 1.53 6.33 12.05
C SER A 66 1.36 7.20 13.32
N GLY A 67 0.16 7.73 13.56
CA GLY A 67 -0.06 8.66 14.67
C GLY A 67 0.75 9.93 14.51
N TRP A 68 0.81 10.48 13.30
CA TRP A 68 1.63 11.64 12.93
C TRP A 68 3.10 11.41 13.20
N ALA A 69 3.59 10.22 12.78
CA ALA A 69 4.97 9.78 12.93
C ALA A 69 5.43 9.69 14.40
N THR A 70 4.51 9.31 15.29
CA THR A 70 4.82 9.16 16.74
C THR A 70 4.78 7.71 17.21
N LYS A 71 4.06 6.82 16.49
CA LYS A 71 3.98 5.42 16.91
C LYS A 71 5.34 4.74 16.83
N PRO A 72 5.69 3.90 17.84
CA PRO A 72 6.95 3.17 17.81
C PRO A 72 7.13 2.35 16.53
N GLY A 73 8.28 2.50 15.89
CA GLY A 73 8.59 1.82 14.63
C GLY A 73 7.96 2.47 13.39
N GLN A 74 7.28 3.61 13.54
CA GLN A 74 6.60 4.33 12.46
C GLN A 74 6.92 5.82 12.46
N GLU A 75 8.08 6.19 12.97
CA GLU A 75 8.46 7.60 13.17
C GLU A 75 8.91 8.30 11.89
N ARG A 76 9.19 7.55 10.85
CA ARG A 76 9.63 8.09 9.56
C ARG A 76 8.67 7.65 8.45
N VAL A 77 7.98 8.62 7.87
CA VAL A 77 7.08 8.35 6.73
C VAL A 77 7.86 8.56 5.44
N LEU A 78 7.95 7.50 4.63
CA LEU A 78 8.70 7.50 3.38
C LEU A 78 7.75 7.58 2.20
N ALA A 79 8.11 8.41 1.22
CA ALA A 79 7.52 8.37 -0.12
C ALA A 79 8.30 7.35 -0.96
N ILE A 80 7.59 6.36 -1.51
CA ILE A 80 8.18 5.25 -2.23
C ILE A 80 7.68 5.31 -3.67
N ARG A 81 8.60 5.43 -4.62
CA ARG A 81 8.26 5.37 -6.04
C ARG A 81 8.43 3.95 -6.53
N LEU A 82 7.35 3.36 -6.98
CA LEU A 82 7.32 2.03 -7.56
C LEU A 82 7.08 2.11 -9.06
N LEU A 83 7.57 1.11 -9.80
CA LEU A 83 7.15 0.93 -11.18
C LEU A 83 5.66 0.60 -11.21
N ARG A 84 4.91 1.27 -12.08
CA ARG A 84 3.47 1.00 -12.23
C ARG A 84 3.20 -0.44 -12.63
N SER A 85 4.04 -1.02 -13.49
CA SER A 85 3.92 -2.43 -13.85
C SER A 85 4.00 -3.36 -12.65
N GLY A 86 4.93 -3.11 -11.74
CA GLY A 86 5.06 -3.88 -10.49
C GLY A 86 3.88 -3.69 -9.54
N PHE A 87 3.39 -2.47 -9.43
CA PHE A 87 2.21 -2.17 -8.62
C PHE A 87 0.95 -2.84 -9.19
N ASP A 88 0.75 -2.76 -10.50
CA ASP A 88 -0.40 -3.39 -11.16
C ASP A 88 -0.37 -4.90 -11.01
N GLU A 89 0.81 -5.52 -11.12
CA GLU A 89 1.00 -6.94 -10.88
C GLU A 89 0.67 -7.34 -9.44
N ALA A 90 1.10 -6.53 -8.48
CA ALA A 90 0.77 -6.74 -7.06
C ALA A 90 -0.74 -6.67 -6.81
N LEU A 91 -1.43 -5.69 -7.39
CA LEU A 91 -2.89 -5.59 -7.30
C LEU A 91 -3.59 -6.78 -7.94
N ALA A 92 -3.09 -7.27 -9.07
CA ALA A 92 -3.67 -8.41 -9.76
C ALA A 92 -3.62 -9.68 -8.91
N SER A 93 -2.63 -9.82 -8.04
CA SER A 93 -2.50 -10.97 -7.12
C SER A 93 -3.06 -10.71 -5.72
N ALA A 94 -3.67 -9.55 -5.49
CA ALA A 94 -4.19 -9.19 -4.17
C ALA A 94 -5.51 -9.88 -3.84
N CYS A 95 -5.74 -10.09 -2.56
CA CYS A 95 -7.05 -10.42 -2.02
C CYS A 95 -7.56 -9.29 -1.13
N LEU A 96 -8.87 -9.28 -0.87
CA LEU A 96 -9.45 -8.33 0.09
C LEU A 96 -9.02 -8.68 1.51
N SER A 97 -8.80 -7.65 2.33
CA SER A 97 -8.48 -7.84 3.75
C SER A 97 -9.68 -8.26 4.58
N SER A 98 -10.91 -8.09 4.07
CA SER A 98 -12.14 -8.54 4.70
C SER A 98 -13.08 -9.19 3.67
N PHE A 99 -13.97 -10.07 4.16
CA PHE A 99 -14.91 -10.78 3.29
C PHE A 99 -15.94 -9.81 2.71
N ASP A 100 -16.13 -9.90 1.39
CA ASP A 100 -17.15 -9.17 0.64
C ASP A 100 -17.89 -10.17 -0.26
N PRO A 101 -19.19 -10.42 -0.01
CA PRO A 101 -19.96 -11.37 -0.81
C PRO A 101 -20.15 -10.95 -2.27
N ALA A 102 -19.94 -9.67 -2.59
CA ALA A 102 -19.97 -9.21 -3.97
C ALA A 102 -18.73 -9.63 -4.78
N VAL A 103 -17.64 -9.98 -4.08
CA VAL A 103 -16.36 -10.36 -4.70
C VAL A 103 -16.10 -11.85 -4.61
N TYR A 104 -16.40 -12.47 -3.48
CA TYR A 104 -16.15 -13.90 -3.25
C TYR A 104 -17.48 -14.66 -3.13
N PRO A 105 -17.59 -15.83 -3.78
CA PRO A 105 -18.83 -16.61 -3.73
C PRO A 105 -19.17 -17.13 -2.33
N THR A 106 -18.14 -17.42 -1.52
CA THR A 106 -18.31 -17.92 -0.15
C THR A 106 -17.25 -17.34 0.77
N TYR A 107 -17.53 -17.36 2.07
CA TYR A 107 -16.56 -17.01 3.09
C TYR A 107 -15.31 -17.89 3.02
N GLU A 108 -15.48 -19.17 2.74
CA GLU A 108 -14.37 -20.13 2.62
C GLU A 108 -13.46 -19.79 1.43
N ALA A 109 -14.04 -19.35 0.31
CA ALA A 109 -13.27 -18.91 -0.84
C ALA A 109 -12.40 -17.70 -0.49
N TRP A 110 -12.92 -16.74 0.25
CA TRP A 110 -12.15 -15.59 0.73
C TRP A 110 -11.04 -16.03 1.69
N ARG A 111 -11.32 -16.89 2.66
CA ARG A 111 -10.29 -17.39 3.58
C ARG A 111 -9.15 -18.08 2.85
N SER A 112 -9.46 -18.87 1.84
CA SER A 112 -8.45 -19.54 1.01
C SER A 112 -7.59 -18.53 0.26
N ALA A 113 -8.22 -17.53 -0.36
CA ALA A 113 -7.50 -16.46 -1.05
C ALA A 113 -6.57 -15.69 -0.09
N LYS A 114 -7.05 -15.37 1.12
CA LYS A 114 -6.28 -14.66 2.14
C LYS A 114 -5.05 -15.45 2.60
N THR A 115 -5.14 -16.76 2.63
CA THR A 115 -4.03 -17.63 3.02
C THR A 115 -2.93 -17.69 1.95
N THR A 116 -3.31 -17.62 0.67
CA THR A 116 -2.40 -17.84 -0.45
C THR A 116 -1.88 -16.54 -1.09
N SER A 117 -2.62 -15.44 -0.97
CA SER A 117 -2.22 -14.17 -1.59
C SER A 117 -1.13 -13.46 -0.77
N PRO A 118 -0.05 -12.97 -1.42
CA PRO A 118 0.97 -12.19 -0.74
C PRO A 118 0.56 -10.73 -0.48
N VAL A 119 -0.54 -10.28 -1.09
CA VAL A 119 -0.98 -8.88 -1.02
C VAL A 119 -2.43 -8.80 -0.57
N ARG A 120 -2.73 -7.86 0.32
CA ARG A 120 -4.09 -7.59 0.80
C ARG A 120 -4.46 -6.14 0.55
N VAL A 121 -5.69 -5.94 0.16
CA VAL A 121 -6.26 -4.62 -0.06
C VAL A 121 -7.58 -4.41 0.70
#